data_faff9ee69c98b74a3cd4f9f244639fe4
#
_entry.id   faff9ee69c98b74a3cd4f9f244639fe4
#
_cell.length_a   1.000
_cell.length_b   1.000
_cell.length_c   1.000
_cell.angle_alpha   90.00
_cell.angle_beta   90.00
_cell.angle_gamma   90.00
#
_symmetry.space_group_name_H-M   'P 1'
#
loop_
_entity.id
_entity.type
_entity.pdbx_description
1 polymer ?
#
loop_
_entity_poly.entity_id
_entity_poly.type
_entity_poly.pdbx_seq_one_letter_code
_entity_poly.pdbx_strand_id
1 'polypeptide(L)'
;MMTGVPAFTAATIRDGCQPRRQTAVHAGAFLASCIVAAAADLPAAMAVDGYAATVHPLATQAALDALARGGNAVDAAVAAGLTLGVVDGHNSGIGGGCFILLHLADGRLVCIDGRETAPAAATRDMFLRDGKAVDALSRTGPLASGVPGAVAAYAHAVERFGRLPFAAACAAGIRHAEEGFPIDVVYARKLKATAADLASFPASRAVFLQPDGSPWPEGHVLVQNDLARTYRALAKEGPKAFYGGPFATETAAFMAREGGVLTAGDFGSYKPVEREPLLSRYRQWTIVGFPPPSSGGVHIAQMLNILEALPAADLRPGSADFAHRVIETMKLAFADRAHWLGDPAFVDVPTGLVLADYAGELAARIDLTKATPVPQHGQPPDWQTDHFHKHTTHFAAADAEGNWASITATINTAFGSKVVVPGTGVLLNNEMDDFACAPGVPNHFGLVGGEANCVAPGKRPLSSMSPTIVLDADGEPVMSIGAAGGPTIITQVLLGLLHSLDHGLPPAAALAQPRFHHQWKPDSVRLETATGIDLALALRSRGHVVHEEKTFGATQMIRRSADGTFSGASDPRVPGLASTTSPSPQGGPVGRRLPTGK
;
A
#
# COMPACT_ATOMS: atom_id res chain seq x y z
N MET A 1 17.43 -9.24 -69.19
CA MET A 1 18.20 -10.46 -69.37
C MET A 1 17.91 -11.29 -68.14
N MET A 2 16.91 -12.22 -68.25
CA MET A 2 17.09 -13.63 -68.57
C MET A 2 18.06 -14.27 -67.58
N THR A 3 17.76 -15.29 -66.83
CA THR A 3 16.98 -16.54 -66.79
C THR A 3 17.49 -17.27 -65.56
N GLY A 4 16.92 -18.15 -64.86
CA GLY A 4 15.84 -19.06 -65.01
C GLY A 4 15.79 -19.97 -63.81
N VAL A 5 14.62 -20.46 -63.55
CA VAL A 5 14.27 -21.57 -62.63
C VAL A 5 14.66 -22.89 -63.33
N PRO A 6 14.92 -23.98 -62.59
CA PRO A 6 13.94 -25.07 -62.72
C PRO A 6 13.54 -25.76 -61.42
N ALA A 7 12.28 -26.15 -61.41
CA ALA A 7 11.67 -27.18 -60.58
C ALA A 7 11.94 -28.60 -61.11
N PHE A 8 11.79 -29.63 -60.28
CA PHE A 8 11.38 -31.03 -60.54
C PHE A 8 11.72 -31.87 -59.31
N THR A 9 11.05 -32.88 -58.80
CA THR A 9 9.75 -33.53 -58.99
C THR A 9 9.52 -34.42 -57.78
N ALA A 10 8.30 -34.74 -57.50
CA ALA A 10 7.85 -35.71 -56.50
C ALA A 10 8.16 -37.16 -56.91
N ALA A 11 8.41 -38.03 -55.92
CA ALA A 11 8.24 -39.47 -56.06
C ALA A 11 7.65 -40.08 -54.80
N THR A 12 6.46 -40.59 -54.95
CA THR A 12 5.68 -41.48 -54.09
C THR A 12 6.28 -42.90 -54.16
N ILE A 13 6.44 -43.62 -53.04
CA ILE A 13 6.28 -45.07 -52.95
C ILE A 13 5.73 -45.44 -51.57
N ARG A 14 4.89 -46.53 -51.66
CA ARG A 14 3.95 -47.10 -50.70
C ARG A 14 4.55 -48.04 -49.67
N ASP A 15 3.75 -48.21 -48.60
CA ASP A 15 3.38 -49.43 -47.87
C ASP A 15 4.45 -50.21 -47.05
N GLY A 16 4.12 -50.33 -45.75
CA GLY A 16 4.72 -51.34 -44.85
C GLY A 16 4.12 -51.22 -43.44
N CYS A 17 2.98 -51.92 -43.28
CA CYS A 17 2.29 -52.12 -42.00
C CYS A 17 3.06 -53.09 -41.10
N GLN A 18 3.30 -52.79 -39.82
CA GLN A 18 2.91 -53.63 -38.68
C GLN A 18 3.51 -53.14 -37.35
N PRO A 19 2.92 -53.47 -36.18
CA PRO A 19 2.96 -52.71 -34.94
C PRO A 19 4.08 -53.16 -34.00
N ARG A 20 4.72 -52.21 -33.30
CA ARG A 20 5.56 -52.53 -32.13
C ARG A 20 5.16 -51.74 -30.90
N ARG A 21 4.60 -52.49 -29.96
CA ARG A 21 4.69 -52.43 -28.49
C ARG A 21 4.79 -51.05 -27.85
N GLN A 22 3.71 -50.74 -27.15
CA GLN A 22 3.63 -49.78 -26.05
C GLN A 22 4.72 -50.07 -25.01
N THR A 23 5.63 -49.12 -24.78
CA THR A 23 6.41 -49.03 -23.56
C THR A 23 5.72 -48.00 -22.66
N ALA A 24 5.15 -48.50 -21.57
CA ALA A 24 4.61 -47.72 -20.50
C ALA A 24 5.73 -46.88 -19.84
N VAL A 25 5.62 -45.57 -19.92
CA VAL A 25 6.43 -44.67 -19.10
C VAL A 25 5.76 -44.61 -17.73
N HIS A 26 6.43 -45.15 -16.74
CA HIS A 26 6.05 -45.09 -15.34
C HIS A 26 6.07 -43.64 -14.87
N ALA A 27 4.92 -43.11 -14.50
CA ALA A 27 4.81 -41.94 -13.71
C ALA A 27 5.37 -42.25 -12.31
N GLY A 28 6.54 -41.72 -12.00
CA GLY A 28 7.11 -41.73 -10.67
C GLY A 28 6.30 -40.86 -9.75
N ALA A 29 5.52 -41.48 -8.86
CA ALA A 29 4.93 -40.81 -7.73
C ALA A 29 6.06 -40.43 -6.76
N PHE A 30 6.39 -39.14 -6.66
CA PHE A 30 7.20 -38.62 -5.56
C PHE A 30 6.37 -38.67 -4.27
N LEU A 31 6.70 -39.60 -3.42
CA LEU A 31 6.29 -39.62 -2.02
C LEU A 31 6.94 -38.40 -1.33
N ALA A 32 6.13 -37.40 -1.02
CA ALA A 32 6.49 -36.39 -0.08
C ALA A 32 6.61 -37.01 1.32
N SER A 33 7.85 -37.21 1.79
CA SER A 33 8.12 -37.57 3.18
C SER A 33 7.73 -36.41 4.07
N CYS A 34 6.58 -36.51 4.77
CA CYS A 34 6.20 -35.66 5.86
C CYS A 34 7.19 -35.80 7.01
N ILE A 35 8.03 -34.80 7.23
CA ILE A 35 8.64 -34.57 8.54
C ILE A 35 7.53 -33.94 9.40
N VAL A 36 6.85 -34.79 10.16
CA VAL A 36 5.96 -34.36 11.24
C VAL A 36 6.86 -33.88 12.38
N ALA A 37 7.16 -32.58 12.40
CA ALA A 37 7.59 -31.92 13.62
C ALA A 37 6.40 -31.93 14.57
N ALA A 38 6.57 -32.48 15.77
CA ALA A 38 5.55 -32.53 16.80
C ALA A 38 5.04 -31.12 17.08
N ALA A 39 3.88 -30.79 16.55
CA ALA A 39 3.06 -29.69 17.02
C ALA A 39 2.55 -30.14 18.39
N ALA A 40 2.93 -29.44 19.45
CA ALA A 40 2.28 -29.57 20.74
C ALA A 40 0.78 -29.43 20.52
N ASP A 41 -0.01 -30.35 21.08
CA ASP A 41 -1.48 -30.33 21.06
C ASP A 41 -2.00 -29.01 21.68
N LEU A 42 -2.15 -28.00 20.85
CA LEU A 42 -3.01 -26.87 21.15
C LEU A 42 -4.46 -27.40 21.01
N PRO A 43 -5.37 -27.08 21.94
CA PRO A 43 -6.78 -27.45 21.77
C PRO A 43 -7.21 -26.97 20.38
N ALA A 44 -7.98 -27.80 19.67
CA ALA A 44 -8.45 -27.50 18.32
C ALA A 44 -9.18 -26.15 18.36
N ALA A 45 -8.46 -25.08 17.99
CA ALA A 45 -9.03 -23.76 17.88
C ALA A 45 -10.06 -23.84 16.76
N MET A 46 -11.30 -23.46 17.03
CA MET A 46 -12.33 -23.37 16.00
C MET A 46 -11.87 -22.35 14.97
N ALA A 47 -11.88 -22.73 13.68
CA ALA A 47 -11.61 -21.82 12.58
C ALA A 47 -12.58 -20.63 12.67
N VAL A 48 -12.04 -19.41 12.50
CA VAL A 48 -12.84 -18.20 12.49
C VAL A 48 -13.20 -17.87 11.04
N ASP A 49 -14.50 -17.76 10.77
CA ASP A 49 -14.96 -17.31 9.47
C ASP A 49 -14.56 -15.86 9.26
N GLY A 50 -14.01 -15.55 8.09
CA GLY A 50 -13.56 -14.20 7.81
C GLY A 50 -13.18 -13.97 6.34
N TYR A 51 -12.76 -12.77 6.05
CA TYR A 51 -12.46 -12.29 4.71
C TYR A 51 -11.12 -11.56 4.69
N ALA A 52 -10.34 -11.71 3.62
CA ALA A 52 -9.12 -10.97 3.41
C ALA A 52 -9.01 -10.45 1.97
N ALA A 53 -8.46 -9.26 1.82
CA ALA A 53 -8.18 -8.63 0.52
C ALA A 53 -6.77 -8.04 0.52
N THR A 54 -5.92 -8.49 -0.40
CA THR A 54 -4.53 -8.02 -0.52
C THR A 54 -4.12 -7.84 -1.98
N VAL A 55 -2.97 -7.21 -2.21
CA VAL A 55 -2.38 -7.01 -3.55
C VAL A 55 -1.73 -8.28 -4.12
N HIS A 56 -1.58 -9.35 -3.33
CA HIS A 56 -0.90 -10.57 -3.77
C HIS A 56 -1.60 -11.84 -3.24
N PRO A 57 -1.91 -12.86 -4.10
CA PRO A 57 -2.64 -14.05 -3.69
C PRO A 57 -2.01 -14.83 -2.54
N LEU A 58 -0.68 -14.93 -2.49
CA LEU A 58 0.03 -15.62 -1.40
C LEU A 58 -0.14 -14.93 -0.04
N ALA A 59 -0.29 -13.61 -0.02
CA ALA A 59 -0.57 -12.87 1.20
C ALA A 59 -2.03 -13.03 1.64
N THR A 60 -2.98 -13.04 0.70
CA THR A 60 -4.37 -13.39 1.01
C THR A 60 -4.46 -14.79 1.60
N GLN A 61 -3.75 -15.77 1.03
CA GLN A 61 -3.72 -17.13 1.58
C GLN A 61 -3.14 -17.15 3.00
N ALA A 62 -2.06 -16.42 3.27
CA ALA A 62 -1.49 -16.33 4.62
C ALA A 62 -2.47 -15.76 5.66
N ALA A 63 -3.29 -14.78 5.27
CA ALA A 63 -4.36 -14.25 6.11
C ALA A 63 -5.43 -15.31 6.40
N LEU A 64 -5.91 -16.02 5.37
CA LEU A 64 -6.92 -17.07 5.51
C LEU A 64 -6.39 -18.24 6.34
N ASP A 65 -5.12 -18.61 6.19
CA ASP A 65 -4.47 -19.64 7.01
C ASP A 65 -4.38 -19.24 8.50
N ALA A 66 -4.22 -17.95 8.80
CA ALA A 66 -4.24 -17.46 10.18
C ALA A 66 -5.64 -17.57 10.78
N LEU A 67 -6.69 -17.17 10.06
CA LEU A 67 -8.09 -17.34 10.48
C LEU A 67 -8.43 -18.82 10.67
N ALA A 68 -8.05 -19.69 9.74
CA ALA A 68 -8.29 -21.13 9.82
C ALA A 68 -7.63 -21.79 11.04
N ARG A 69 -6.56 -21.19 11.59
CA ARG A 69 -5.88 -21.64 12.82
C ARG A 69 -6.44 -21.01 14.09
N GLY A 70 -7.58 -20.33 14.01
CA GLY A 70 -8.23 -19.69 15.15
C GLY A 70 -7.70 -18.29 15.51
N GLY A 71 -6.88 -17.70 14.64
CA GLY A 71 -6.53 -16.28 14.71
C GLY A 71 -7.73 -15.39 14.37
N ASN A 72 -7.69 -14.14 14.79
CA ASN A 72 -8.69 -13.13 14.44
C ASN A 72 -8.23 -12.28 13.24
N ALA A 73 -9.01 -11.27 12.87
CA ALA A 73 -8.68 -10.37 11.75
C ALA A 73 -7.33 -9.65 11.92
N VAL A 74 -6.89 -9.40 13.16
CA VAL A 74 -5.57 -8.79 13.43
C VAL A 74 -4.43 -9.73 13.06
N ASP A 75 -4.52 -11.01 13.51
CA ASP A 75 -3.55 -12.05 13.16
C ASP A 75 -3.48 -12.26 11.65
N ALA A 76 -4.65 -12.29 11.00
CA ALA A 76 -4.77 -12.45 9.55
C ALA A 76 -4.10 -11.31 8.79
N ALA A 77 -4.39 -10.08 9.17
CA ALA A 77 -3.81 -8.90 8.53
C ALA A 77 -2.28 -8.84 8.73
N VAL A 78 -1.76 -9.11 9.95
CA VAL A 78 -0.32 -9.10 10.20
C VAL A 78 0.39 -10.23 9.45
N ALA A 79 -0.20 -11.43 9.37
CA ALA A 79 0.35 -12.52 8.55
C ALA A 79 0.43 -12.15 7.06
N ALA A 80 -0.61 -11.48 6.54
CA ALA A 80 -0.59 -10.93 5.18
C ALA A 80 0.51 -9.88 5.01
N GLY A 81 0.65 -8.93 5.93
CA GLY A 81 1.65 -7.86 5.87
C GLY A 81 3.08 -8.37 5.87
N LEU A 82 3.40 -9.32 6.75
CA LEU A 82 4.70 -9.98 6.77
C LEU A 82 4.96 -10.80 5.50
N THR A 83 3.93 -11.44 4.94
CA THR A 83 4.06 -12.16 3.67
C THR A 83 4.28 -11.20 2.50
N LEU A 84 3.55 -10.06 2.45
CA LEU A 84 3.75 -9.01 1.44
C LEU A 84 5.18 -8.45 1.47
N GLY A 85 5.79 -8.32 2.64
CA GLY A 85 7.17 -7.90 2.77
C GLY A 85 8.18 -8.83 2.06
N VAL A 86 7.75 -10.02 1.65
CA VAL A 86 8.54 -10.98 0.85
C VAL A 86 8.07 -10.98 -0.60
N VAL A 87 6.77 -11.23 -0.84
CA VAL A 87 6.24 -11.48 -2.19
C VAL A 87 5.89 -10.20 -2.96
N ASP A 88 5.73 -9.09 -2.27
CA ASP A 88 5.51 -7.73 -2.79
C ASP A 88 6.60 -6.76 -2.27
N GLY A 89 7.80 -7.29 -1.99
CA GLY A 89 8.91 -6.61 -1.35
C GLY A 89 9.41 -5.35 -2.06
N HIS A 90 8.92 -5.08 -3.26
CA HIS A 90 9.18 -3.85 -3.99
C HIS A 90 8.27 -2.67 -3.58
N ASN A 91 7.20 -2.91 -2.83
CA ASN A 91 6.27 -1.89 -2.33
C ASN A 91 6.27 -1.75 -0.81
N SER A 92 6.48 -2.85 -0.07
CA SER A 92 6.46 -2.87 1.38
C SER A 92 7.46 -3.89 1.94
N GLY A 93 7.69 -3.88 3.26
CA GLY A 93 8.57 -4.87 3.89
C GLY A 93 8.97 -4.49 5.30
N ILE A 94 9.70 -5.39 5.95
CA ILE A 94 10.15 -5.18 7.33
C ILE A 94 11.19 -4.06 7.48
N GLY A 95 11.80 -3.62 6.38
CA GLY A 95 12.67 -2.43 6.35
C GLY A 95 11.93 -1.10 6.16
N GLY A 96 10.61 -1.10 6.27
CA GLY A 96 9.73 0.05 6.13
C GLY A 96 8.83 0.31 7.33
N GLY A 97 7.71 1.00 7.11
CA GLY A 97 6.72 1.31 8.12
C GLY A 97 5.30 0.90 7.75
N CYS A 98 4.37 1.10 8.68
CA CYS A 98 2.95 0.83 8.44
C CYS A 98 2.05 1.66 9.35
N PHE A 99 0.75 1.69 8.99
CA PHE A 99 -0.34 2.07 9.90
C PHE A 99 -1.39 1.01 9.94
N ILE A 100 -1.87 0.78 11.13
CA ILE A 100 -2.84 -0.24 11.46
C ILE A 100 -4.03 0.46 12.07
N LEU A 101 -5.18 0.39 11.41
CA LEU A 101 -6.47 0.82 11.93
C LEU A 101 -7.29 -0.44 12.25
N LEU A 102 -7.72 -0.57 13.49
CA LEU A 102 -8.50 -1.70 13.98
C LEU A 102 -9.88 -1.23 14.44
N HIS A 103 -10.90 -2.04 14.15
CA HIS A 103 -12.13 -2.12 14.90
C HIS A 103 -12.15 -3.49 15.59
N LEU A 104 -12.32 -3.51 16.89
CA LEU A 104 -12.33 -4.73 17.69
C LEU A 104 -13.77 -5.17 17.98
N ALA A 105 -13.97 -6.46 18.21
CA ALA A 105 -15.29 -7.05 18.50
C ALA A 105 -16.00 -6.41 19.71
N ASP A 106 -15.27 -5.73 20.60
CA ASP A 106 -15.83 -4.99 21.73
C ASP A 106 -16.17 -3.52 21.41
N GLY A 107 -16.09 -3.13 20.14
CA GLY A 107 -16.39 -1.79 19.64
C GLY A 107 -15.24 -0.78 19.76
N ARG A 108 -14.09 -1.16 20.34
CA ARG A 108 -12.93 -0.26 20.40
C ARG A 108 -12.33 -0.04 19.02
N LEU A 109 -11.97 1.22 18.78
CA LEU A 109 -11.20 1.62 17.62
C LEU A 109 -9.75 1.91 18.05
N VAL A 110 -8.78 1.40 17.31
CA VAL A 110 -7.35 1.55 17.65
C VAL A 110 -6.56 1.90 16.39
N CYS A 111 -5.74 2.95 16.48
CA CYS A 111 -4.73 3.27 15.47
C CYS A 111 -3.34 2.95 16.02
N ILE A 112 -2.52 2.18 15.28
CA ILE A 112 -1.13 1.91 15.63
C ILE A 112 -0.23 2.50 14.55
N ASP A 113 0.56 3.49 14.95
CA ASP A 113 1.52 4.19 14.12
C ASP A 113 2.88 3.50 14.17
N GLY A 114 3.19 2.76 13.11
CA GLY A 114 4.47 2.14 12.82
C GLY A 114 5.26 2.90 11.75
N ARG A 115 5.06 4.22 11.63
CA ARG A 115 5.79 5.06 10.67
C ARG A 115 7.27 5.13 11.00
N GLU A 116 8.08 5.26 9.99
CA GLU A 116 9.50 5.52 10.11
C GLU A 116 9.75 6.84 10.85
N THR A 117 10.85 6.91 11.57
CA THR A 117 11.34 8.15 12.17
C THR A 117 12.64 8.59 11.51
N ALA A 118 12.85 9.90 11.39
CA ALA A 118 14.15 10.42 11.00
C ALA A 118 15.21 10.02 12.03
N PRO A 119 16.41 9.58 11.62
CA PRO A 119 17.50 9.27 12.53
C PRO A 119 17.88 10.44 13.45
N ALA A 120 18.42 10.17 14.62
CA ALA A 120 18.86 11.21 15.56
C ALA A 120 19.90 12.18 14.98
N ALA A 121 20.70 11.71 14.01
CA ALA A 121 21.68 12.53 13.30
C ALA A 121 21.11 13.27 12.06
N ALA A 122 19.81 13.14 11.77
CA ALA A 122 19.20 13.86 10.67
C ALA A 122 19.18 15.37 10.92
N THR A 123 19.40 16.16 9.88
CA THR A 123 19.39 17.63 9.96
C THR A 123 18.42 18.22 8.93
N ARG A 124 17.94 19.44 9.22
CA ARG A 124 17.02 20.19 8.36
C ARG A 124 17.45 20.24 6.89
N ASP A 125 18.74 20.38 6.67
CA ASP A 125 19.31 20.65 5.34
C ASP A 125 20.12 19.48 4.79
N MET A 126 19.97 18.26 5.35
CA MET A 126 20.76 17.08 4.97
C MET A 126 20.67 16.71 3.48
N PHE A 127 19.59 17.08 2.81
CA PHE A 127 19.35 16.85 1.38
C PHE A 127 19.67 18.05 0.49
N LEU A 128 20.24 19.13 1.05
CA LEU A 128 20.69 20.28 0.29
C LEU A 128 22.16 20.18 -0.06
N ARG A 129 22.55 20.69 -1.22
CA ARG A 129 23.93 20.97 -1.61
C ARG A 129 23.96 22.36 -2.19
N ASP A 130 24.82 23.22 -1.69
CA ASP A 130 24.89 24.63 -2.07
C ASP A 130 23.52 25.35 -2.02
N GLY A 131 22.73 25.04 -0.97
CA GLY A 131 21.39 25.59 -0.75
C GLY A 131 20.29 25.08 -1.68
N LYS A 132 20.58 24.09 -2.53
CA LYS A 132 19.61 23.49 -3.47
C LYS A 132 19.29 22.06 -3.10
N ALA A 133 18.01 21.68 -3.20
CA ALA A 133 17.57 20.31 -2.99
C ALA A 133 18.18 19.37 -4.04
N VAL A 134 18.68 18.23 -3.57
CA VAL A 134 19.24 17.15 -4.41
C VAL A 134 18.41 15.90 -4.18
N ASP A 135 17.36 15.73 -4.96
CA ASP A 135 16.38 14.66 -4.86
C ASP A 135 16.98 13.24 -4.78
N ALA A 136 18.10 12.98 -5.44
CA ALA A 136 18.74 11.68 -5.41
C ALA A 136 19.16 11.27 -3.98
N LEU A 137 19.49 12.23 -3.12
CA LEU A 137 19.93 11.96 -1.74
C LEU A 137 18.79 11.45 -0.84
N SER A 138 17.56 11.90 -1.07
CA SER A 138 16.39 11.44 -0.33
C SER A 138 15.76 10.18 -0.93
N ARG A 139 16.10 9.82 -2.19
CA ARG A 139 15.48 8.71 -2.91
C ARG A 139 16.30 7.43 -2.99
N THR A 140 17.62 7.56 -3.08
CA THR A 140 18.51 6.42 -3.37
C THR A 140 19.72 6.42 -2.44
N GLY A 141 20.00 5.26 -1.86
CA GLY A 141 21.15 5.07 -1.00
C GLY A 141 20.88 5.25 0.51
N PRO A 142 21.94 5.15 1.33
CA PRO A 142 21.83 5.04 2.78
C PRO A 142 21.18 6.25 3.47
N LEU A 143 21.39 7.47 2.95
CA LEU A 143 20.79 8.70 3.51
C LEU A 143 19.27 8.78 3.37
N ALA A 144 18.71 8.04 2.42
CA ALA A 144 17.27 8.07 2.13
C ALA A 144 16.42 7.33 3.17
N SER A 145 17.05 6.52 4.05
CA SER A 145 16.32 5.60 4.92
C SER A 145 16.00 6.20 6.28
N GLY A 146 14.73 6.13 6.68
CA GLY A 146 14.27 6.34 8.05
C GLY A 146 14.35 5.06 8.87
N VAL A 147 14.21 5.17 10.20
CA VAL A 147 14.19 4.02 11.13
C VAL A 147 12.92 3.20 10.86
N PRO A 148 13.03 1.91 10.47
CA PRO A 148 11.86 1.08 10.16
C PRO A 148 10.94 0.87 11.36
N GLY A 149 9.63 0.92 11.13
CA GLY A 149 8.63 0.78 12.19
C GLY A 149 7.67 -0.39 12.05
N ALA A 150 7.58 -1.01 10.86
CA ALA A 150 6.60 -2.04 10.56
C ALA A 150 6.66 -3.24 11.52
N VAL A 151 7.85 -3.76 11.83
CA VAL A 151 8.04 -4.92 12.72
C VAL A 151 7.49 -4.63 14.11
N ALA A 152 7.79 -3.45 14.66
CA ALA A 152 7.32 -3.07 16.00
C ALA A 152 5.80 -2.92 16.04
N ALA A 153 5.20 -2.31 15.02
CA ALA A 153 3.75 -2.15 14.94
C ALA A 153 3.01 -3.48 14.77
N TYR A 154 3.50 -4.37 13.90
CA TYR A 154 2.93 -5.70 13.71
C TYR A 154 2.98 -6.55 14.98
N ALA A 155 4.13 -6.57 15.66
CA ALA A 155 4.25 -7.30 16.91
C ALA A 155 3.34 -6.72 17.98
N HIS A 156 3.30 -5.40 18.12
CA HIS A 156 2.40 -4.72 19.06
C HIS A 156 0.92 -5.05 18.79
N ALA A 157 0.50 -5.04 17.51
CA ALA A 157 -0.86 -5.38 17.13
C ALA A 157 -1.24 -6.83 17.53
N VAL A 158 -0.38 -7.79 17.21
CA VAL A 158 -0.61 -9.21 17.53
C VAL A 158 -0.57 -9.46 19.04
N GLU A 159 0.41 -8.90 19.75
CA GLU A 159 0.55 -9.09 21.20
C GLU A 159 -0.64 -8.54 22.00
N ARG A 160 -1.21 -7.41 21.55
CA ARG A 160 -2.29 -6.73 22.26
C ARG A 160 -3.69 -7.15 21.83
N PHE A 161 -3.87 -7.48 20.56
CA PHE A 161 -5.19 -7.61 19.93
C PHE A 161 -5.35 -8.90 19.12
N GLY A 162 -4.27 -9.66 18.88
CA GLY A 162 -4.29 -10.95 18.23
C GLY A 162 -4.56 -12.11 19.20
N ARG A 163 -4.63 -13.32 18.64
CA ARG A 163 -4.81 -14.58 19.36
C ARG A 163 -3.68 -15.57 19.14
N LEU A 164 -2.95 -15.40 18.04
CA LEU A 164 -1.83 -16.25 17.67
C LEU A 164 -0.51 -15.62 18.14
N PRO A 165 0.53 -16.42 18.42
CA PRO A 165 1.84 -15.86 18.68
C PRO A 165 2.42 -15.19 17.43
N PHE A 166 3.21 -14.13 17.59
CA PHE A 166 3.85 -13.40 16.48
C PHE A 166 4.66 -14.31 15.53
N ALA A 167 5.24 -15.39 16.08
CA ALA A 167 5.92 -16.41 15.27
C ALA A 167 5.00 -17.06 14.21
N ALA A 168 3.71 -17.22 14.51
CA ALA A 168 2.76 -17.79 13.56
C ALA A 168 2.51 -16.85 12.37
N ALA A 169 2.52 -15.54 12.59
CA ALA A 169 2.40 -14.53 11.52
C ALA A 169 3.63 -14.50 10.59
N CYS A 170 4.82 -14.83 11.10
CA CYS A 170 6.05 -14.91 10.31
C CYS A 170 6.12 -16.14 9.38
N ALA A 171 5.35 -17.19 9.64
CA ALA A 171 5.54 -18.52 9.04
C ALA A 171 5.45 -18.52 7.50
N ALA A 172 4.45 -17.84 6.92
CA ALA A 172 4.31 -17.77 5.46
C ALA A 172 5.44 -16.95 4.82
N GLY A 173 5.84 -15.83 5.43
CA GLY A 173 6.98 -15.04 4.99
C GLY A 173 8.27 -15.84 4.97
N ILE A 174 8.56 -16.62 6.03
CA ILE A 174 9.72 -17.52 6.07
C ILE A 174 9.68 -18.49 4.90
N ARG A 175 8.56 -19.20 4.73
CA ARG A 175 8.40 -20.21 3.67
C ARG A 175 8.65 -19.62 2.28
N HIS A 176 8.00 -18.49 1.95
CA HIS A 176 8.14 -17.88 0.63
C HIS A 176 9.51 -17.25 0.40
N ALA A 177 10.20 -16.80 1.44
CA ALA A 177 11.57 -16.32 1.31
C ALA A 177 12.57 -17.48 1.05
N GLU A 178 12.32 -18.68 1.59
CA GLU A 178 13.20 -19.86 1.45
C GLU A 178 12.94 -20.67 0.21
N GLU A 179 11.67 -21.02 -0.02
CA GLU A 179 11.26 -21.82 -1.16
C GLU A 179 11.20 -20.98 -2.44
N GLY A 180 11.14 -19.67 -2.29
CA GLY A 180 10.95 -18.71 -3.36
C GLY A 180 9.50 -18.58 -3.79
N PHE A 181 9.24 -17.56 -4.59
CA PHE A 181 7.95 -17.30 -5.22
C PHE A 181 8.15 -16.79 -6.65
N PRO A 182 7.25 -17.13 -7.60
CA PRO A 182 7.35 -16.59 -8.95
C PRO A 182 7.02 -15.09 -8.95
N ILE A 183 7.93 -14.25 -9.45
CA ILE A 183 7.66 -12.83 -9.59
C ILE A 183 6.64 -12.59 -10.70
N ASP A 184 5.68 -11.72 -10.44
CA ASP A 184 4.63 -11.38 -11.39
C ASP A 184 5.05 -10.27 -12.37
N VAL A 185 4.14 -9.93 -13.29
CA VAL A 185 4.35 -8.89 -14.30
C VAL A 185 4.57 -7.50 -13.69
N VAL A 186 3.96 -7.20 -12.53
CA VAL A 186 4.11 -5.90 -11.85
C VAL A 186 5.49 -5.82 -11.21
N TYR A 187 5.89 -6.87 -10.49
CA TYR A 187 7.21 -6.99 -9.87
C TYR A 187 8.32 -6.89 -10.95
N ALA A 188 8.22 -7.68 -12.02
CA ALA A 188 9.20 -7.68 -13.12
C ALA A 188 9.33 -6.31 -13.79
N ARG A 189 8.20 -5.62 -14.02
CA ARG A 189 8.19 -4.26 -14.57
C ARG A 189 8.87 -3.25 -13.65
N LYS A 190 8.57 -3.29 -12.35
CA LYS A 190 9.20 -2.44 -11.33
C LYS A 190 10.70 -2.71 -11.22
N LEU A 191 11.08 -3.99 -11.21
CA LEU A 191 12.47 -4.41 -11.19
C LEU A 191 13.24 -3.89 -12.41
N LYS A 192 12.66 -4.00 -13.60
CA LYS A 192 13.24 -3.46 -14.83
C LYS A 192 13.44 -1.94 -14.75
N ALA A 193 12.48 -1.22 -14.19
CA ALA A 193 12.55 0.24 -14.06
C ALA A 193 13.61 0.72 -13.06
N THR A 194 13.98 -0.11 -12.07
CA THR A 194 14.93 0.25 -10.99
C THR A 194 16.25 -0.51 -11.07
N ALA A 195 16.47 -1.33 -12.11
CA ALA A 195 17.63 -2.21 -12.20
C ALA A 195 18.97 -1.47 -12.15
N ALA A 196 19.09 -0.30 -12.78
CA ALA A 196 20.31 0.51 -12.77
C ALA A 196 20.66 0.99 -11.35
N ASP A 197 19.66 1.44 -10.58
CA ASP A 197 19.86 1.90 -9.21
C ASP A 197 20.22 0.73 -8.28
N LEU A 198 19.52 -0.40 -8.42
CA LEU A 198 19.80 -1.63 -7.65
C LEU A 198 21.21 -2.18 -7.93
N ALA A 199 21.69 -2.06 -9.16
CA ALA A 199 23.03 -2.50 -9.54
C ALA A 199 24.16 -1.75 -8.81
N SER A 200 23.88 -0.54 -8.32
CA SER A 200 24.84 0.29 -7.57
C SER A 200 25.15 -0.26 -6.18
N PHE A 201 24.32 -1.17 -5.66
CA PHE A 201 24.48 -1.75 -4.31
C PHE A 201 24.70 -3.27 -4.43
N PRO A 202 25.89 -3.78 -4.08
CA PRO A 202 26.25 -5.19 -4.31
C PRO A 202 25.27 -6.20 -3.73
N ALA A 203 24.74 -5.98 -2.51
CA ALA A 203 23.78 -6.89 -1.89
C ALA A 203 22.41 -6.85 -2.62
N SER A 204 21.96 -5.69 -3.07
CA SER A 204 20.72 -5.55 -3.84
C SER A 204 20.86 -6.18 -5.22
N ARG A 205 22.00 -5.96 -5.88
CA ARG A 205 22.33 -6.62 -7.16
C ARG A 205 22.28 -8.14 -7.04
N ALA A 206 22.86 -8.69 -5.97
CA ALA A 206 22.92 -10.15 -5.76
C ALA A 206 21.52 -10.78 -5.60
N VAL A 207 20.55 -10.07 -5.04
CA VAL A 207 19.18 -10.55 -4.84
C VAL A 207 18.32 -10.34 -6.08
N PHE A 208 18.33 -9.13 -6.64
CA PHE A 208 17.32 -8.67 -7.60
C PHE A 208 17.74 -8.73 -9.06
N LEU A 209 19.02 -8.95 -9.34
CA LEU A 209 19.53 -8.96 -10.72
C LEU A 209 20.22 -10.28 -11.03
N GLN A 210 20.25 -10.62 -12.33
CA GLN A 210 21.01 -11.74 -12.86
C GLN A 210 22.53 -11.46 -12.77
N PRO A 211 23.40 -12.46 -12.89
CA PRO A 211 24.85 -12.26 -12.84
C PRO A 211 25.38 -11.23 -13.84
N ASP A 212 24.74 -11.11 -15.01
CA ASP A 212 25.06 -10.13 -16.04
C ASP A 212 24.56 -8.70 -15.73
N GLY A 213 23.80 -8.53 -14.64
CA GLY A 213 23.21 -7.27 -14.22
C GLY A 213 21.82 -6.98 -14.81
N SER A 214 21.28 -7.87 -15.64
CA SER A 214 19.90 -7.73 -16.13
C SER A 214 18.89 -8.08 -15.04
N PRO A 215 17.68 -7.47 -15.06
CA PRO A 215 16.64 -7.78 -14.09
C PRO A 215 16.08 -9.20 -14.30
N TRP A 216 15.67 -9.86 -13.21
CA TRP A 216 14.96 -11.12 -13.30
C TRP A 216 13.65 -10.95 -14.10
N PRO A 217 13.32 -11.87 -15.04
CA PRO A 217 12.08 -11.80 -15.81
C PRO A 217 10.87 -12.24 -14.99
N GLU A 218 9.67 -11.91 -15.49
CA GLU A 218 8.42 -12.49 -15.00
C GLU A 218 8.49 -14.02 -14.95
N GLY A 219 7.94 -14.62 -13.90
CA GLY A 219 7.95 -16.07 -13.67
C GLY A 219 9.25 -16.60 -13.03
N HIS A 220 10.30 -15.78 -12.87
CA HIS A 220 11.48 -16.18 -12.12
C HIS A 220 11.11 -16.46 -10.65
N VAL A 221 11.59 -17.59 -10.11
CA VAL A 221 11.39 -17.95 -8.70
C VAL A 221 12.44 -17.22 -7.86
N LEU A 222 12.02 -16.16 -7.19
CA LEU A 222 12.90 -15.34 -6.36
C LEU A 222 13.06 -15.95 -4.98
N VAL A 223 14.27 -16.40 -4.66
CA VAL A 223 14.66 -16.95 -3.35
C VAL A 223 15.45 -15.89 -2.57
N GLN A 224 15.12 -15.68 -1.27
CA GLN A 224 15.67 -14.63 -0.42
C GLN A 224 16.18 -15.23 0.90
N ASN A 225 17.23 -16.07 0.86
CA ASN A 225 17.72 -16.81 2.03
C ASN A 225 18.15 -15.92 3.21
N ASP A 226 18.75 -14.77 2.94
CA ASP A 226 19.16 -13.84 3.99
C ASP A 226 17.93 -13.25 4.68
N LEU A 227 16.92 -12.85 3.92
CA LEU A 227 15.65 -12.36 4.45
C LEU A 227 14.94 -13.45 5.28
N ALA A 228 14.94 -14.70 4.80
CA ALA A 228 14.38 -15.83 5.54
C ALA A 228 15.06 -16.01 6.91
N ARG A 229 16.40 -15.86 6.98
CA ARG A 229 17.12 -15.90 8.28
C ARG A 229 16.66 -14.79 9.23
N THR A 230 16.48 -13.58 8.71
CA THR A 230 15.96 -12.45 9.49
C THR A 230 14.55 -12.71 10.00
N TYR A 231 13.65 -13.23 9.14
CA TYR A 231 12.30 -13.62 9.56
C TYR A 231 12.29 -14.75 10.59
N ARG A 232 13.20 -15.73 10.51
CA ARG A 232 13.35 -16.78 11.54
C ARG A 232 13.81 -16.20 12.88
N ALA A 233 14.73 -15.25 12.87
CA ALA A 233 15.14 -14.56 14.09
C ALA A 233 13.96 -13.79 14.71
N LEU A 234 13.15 -13.11 13.88
CA LEU A 234 11.93 -12.45 14.33
C LEU A 234 10.92 -13.44 14.92
N ALA A 235 10.69 -14.58 14.28
CA ALA A 235 9.78 -15.60 14.80
C ALA A 235 10.25 -16.19 16.13
N LYS A 236 11.55 -16.35 16.32
CA LYS A 236 12.15 -16.93 17.53
C LYS A 236 12.21 -15.95 18.70
N GLU A 237 12.60 -14.71 18.45
CA GLU A 237 13.01 -13.76 19.49
C GLU A 237 12.11 -12.50 19.54
N GLY A 238 11.15 -12.40 18.61
CA GLY A 238 10.28 -11.23 18.48
C GLY A 238 11.02 -9.97 17.96
N PRO A 239 10.41 -8.79 18.12
CA PRO A 239 10.96 -7.52 17.60
C PRO A 239 12.35 -7.17 18.11
N LYS A 240 12.73 -7.66 19.27
CA LYS A 240 14.07 -7.40 19.82
C LYS A 240 15.21 -7.92 18.95
N ALA A 241 14.96 -9.01 18.16
CA ALA A 241 15.94 -9.50 17.18
C ALA A 241 16.22 -8.48 16.07
N PHE A 242 15.26 -7.61 15.81
CA PHE A 242 15.37 -6.57 14.78
C PHE A 242 15.94 -5.27 15.36
N TYR A 243 15.37 -4.77 16.45
CA TYR A 243 15.72 -3.45 16.99
C TYR A 243 16.95 -3.45 17.93
N GLY A 244 17.31 -4.57 18.50
CA GLY A 244 18.48 -4.71 19.39
C GLY A 244 19.41 -5.86 19.00
N GLY A 245 19.11 -6.56 17.91
CA GLY A 245 19.83 -7.73 17.44
C GLY A 245 20.77 -7.46 16.26
N PRO A 246 21.17 -8.53 15.55
CA PRO A 246 22.12 -8.45 14.43
C PRO A 246 21.69 -7.48 13.33
N PHE A 247 20.42 -7.38 13.01
CA PHE A 247 19.95 -6.46 11.97
C PHE A 247 20.32 -4.99 12.29
N ALA A 248 20.04 -4.52 13.50
CA ALA A 248 20.38 -3.15 13.90
C ALA A 248 21.90 -2.90 13.85
N THR A 249 22.69 -3.88 14.32
CA THR A 249 24.15 -3.78 14.35
C THR A 249 24.74 -3.77 12.94
N GLU A 250 24.32 -4.68 12.08
CA GLU A 250 24.79 -4.76 10.68
C GLU A 250 24.38 -3.53 9.88
N THR A 251 23.15 -3.04 10.10
CA THR A 251 22.67 -1.80 9.45
C THR A 251 23.51 -0.61 9.88
N ALA A 252 23.77 -0.44 11.18
CA ALA A 252 24.60 0.67 11.67
C ALA A 252 26.04 0.61 11.11
N ALA A 253 26.63 -0.59 11.06
CA ALA A 253 27.97 -0.79 10.48
C ALA A 253 27.98 -0.49 8.96
N PHE A 254 26.94 -0.89 8.23
CA PHE A 254 26.77 -0.56 6.82
C PHE A 254 26.65 0.96 6.62
N MET A 255 25.76 1.62 7.38
CA MET A 255 25.55 3.07 7.29
C MET A 255 26.84 3.86 7.54
N ALA A 256 27.61 3.46 8.55
CA ALA A 256 28.89 4.12 8.85
C ALA A 256 29.92 4.03 7.71
N ARG A 257 29.91 2.94 6.94
CA ARG A 257 30.81 2.78 5.77
C ARG A 257 30.33 3.52 4.53
N GLU A 258 29.02 3.54 4.31
CA GLU A 258 28.42 3.99 3.06
C GLU A 258 27.83 5.41 3.15
N GLY A 259 28.10 6.14 4.24
CA GLY A 259 27.71 7.53 4.42
C GLY A 259 26.23 7.73 4.80
N GLY A 260 25.57 6.71 5.35
CA GLY A 260 24.25 6.83 5.99
C GLY A 260 24.36 7.35 7.42
N VAL A 261 23.21 7.62 8.03
CA VAL A 261 23.14 8.24 9.38
C VAL A 261 22.36 7.42 10.42
N LEU A 262 21.77 6.26 10.02
CA LEU A 262 21.12 5.35 10.94
C LEU A 262 22.15 4.67 11.86
N THR A 263 21.86 4.66 13.16
CA THR A 263 22.69 4.04 14.20
C THR A 263 21.93 2.93 14.93
N ALA A 264 22.63 2.04 15.63
CA ALA A 264 21.99 1.05 16.48
C ALA A 264 21.14 1.69 17.60
N GLY A 265 21.49 2.89 18.05
CA GLY A 265 20.71 3.67 19.02
C GLY A 265 19.35 4.11 18.46
N ASP A 266 19.28 4.46 17.19
CA ASP A 266 18.02 4.82 16.52
C ASP A 266 17.05 3.63 16.51
N PHE A 267 17.54 2.43 16.18
CA PHE A 267 16.74 1.21 16.25
C PHE A 267 16.29 0.91 17.68
N GLY A 268 17.21 0.93 18.65
CA GLY A 268 16.91 0.61 20.05
C GLY A 268 15.91 1.56 20.73
N SER A 269 15.80 2.79 20.24
CA SER A 269 14.87 3.80 20.75
C SER A 269 13.50 3.77 20.06
N TYR A 270 13.35 3.10 18.92
CA TYR A 270 12.10 3.10 18.15
C TYR A 270 10.97 2.43 18.93
N LYS A 271 9.80 3.08 18.92
CA LYS A 271 8.54 2.54 19.48
C LYS A 271 7.38 2.89 18.55
N PRO A 272 6.45 1.96 18.32
CA PRO A 272 5.17 2.29 17.69
C PRO A 272 4.34 3.14 18.66
N VAL A 273 3.39 3.92 18.15
CA VAL A 273 2.55 4.80 18.96
C VAL A 273 1.08 4.42 18.73
N GLU A 274 0.33 4.17 19.80
CA GLU A 274 -1.14 4.10 19.71
C GLU A 274 -1.70 5.52 19.65
N ARG A 275 -2.73 5.70 18.80
CA ARG A 275 -3.33 7.00 18.54
C ARG A 275 -4.85 6.90 18.49
N GLU A 276 -5.53 7.99 18.80
CA GLU A 276 -6.97 8.08 18.64
C GLU A 276 -7.35 8.21 17.15
N PRO A 277 -8.29 7.42 16.63
CA PRO A 277 -8.73 7.52 15.24
C PRO A 277 -9.47 8.82 14.96
N LEU A 278 -9.36 9.32 13.72
CA LEU A 278 -10.16 10.44 13.25
C LEU A 278 -11.56 9.97 12.87
N LEU A 279 -12.56 10.47 13.56
CA LEU A 279 -13.97 10.20 13.25
C LEU A 279 -14.58 11.37 12.48
N SER A 280 -15.19 11.09 11.33
CA SER A 280 -15.98 12.06 10.59
C SER A 280 -17.31 11.44 10.16
N ARG A 281 -18.33 12.29 9.95
CA ARG A 281 -19.61 11.82 9.42
C ARG A 281 -19.72 12.15 7.94
N TYR A 282 -20.30 11.23 7.20
CA TYR A 282 -20.68 11.44 5.81
C TYR A 282 -22.01 10.76 5.55
N ARG A 283 -23.07 11.52 5.25
CA ARG A 283 -24.43 11.00 5.18
C ARG A 283 -24.83 10.32 6.50
N GLN A 284 -25.26 9.04 6.43
CA GLN A 284 -25.58 8.21 7.58
C GLN A 284 -24.36 7.45 8.14
N TRP A 285 -23.20 7.55 7.48
CA TRP A 285 -22.02 6.76 7.81
C TRP A 285 -21.06 7.51 8.74
N THR A 286 -20.38 6.75 9.60
CA THR A 286 -19.19 7.24 10.30
C THR A 286 -17.96 6.73 9.56
N ILE A 287 -17.11 7.65 9.12
CA ILE A 287 -15.85 7.36 8.46
C ILE A 287 -14.75 7.42 9.50
N VAL A 288 -14.13 6.28 9.75
CA VAL A 288 -12.98 6.14 10.66
C VAL A 288 -11.73 6.21 9.82
N GLY A 289 -10.99 7.30 9.93
CA GLY A 289 -9.73 7.54 9.23
C GLY A 289 -8.54 7.49 10.16
N PHE A 290 -7.36 7.32 9.59
CA PHE A 290 -6.12 7.40 10.34
C PHE A 290 -5.71 8.88 10.52
N PRO A 291 -5.37 9.33 11.74
CA PRO A 291 -5.05 10.73 12.05
C PRO A 291 -3.63 11.14 11.58
N PRO A 292 -3.17 12.44 11.60
CA PRO A 292 -1.79 12.82 11.27
C PRO A 292 -0.71 12.15 12.16
N PRO A 293 0.53 12.01 11.60
CA PRO A 293 1.03 12.59 10.39
C PRO A 293 0.53 11.88 9.13
N SER A 294 -0.73 11.27 9.10
CA SER A 294 -1.48 10.98 7.89
C SER A 294 -2.23 12.21 7.42
N SER A 295 -2.04 12.55 6.17
CA SER A 295 -2.94 13.47 5.49
C SER A 295 -4.23 12.79 5.04
N GLY A 296 -4.25 11.43 5.01
CA GLY A 296 -5.32 10.65 4.42
C GLY A 296 -6.66 10.83 5.13
N GLY A 297 -6.72 10.50 6.42
CA GLY A 297 -7.96 10.62 7.18
C GLY A 297 -8.49 12.05 7.20
N VAL A 298 -7.60 13.05 7.40
CA VAL A 298 -7.95 14.47 7.40
C VAL A 298 -8.59 14.89 6.07
N HIS A 299 -7.91 14.61 4.96
CA HIS A 299 -8.38 15.13 3.67
C HIS A 299 -9.53 14.32 3.08
N ILE A 300 -9.68 13.05 3.42
CA ILE A 300 -10.90 12.30 3.10
C ILE A 300 -12.08 12.95 3.84
N ALA A 301 -11.96 13.19 5.15
CA ALA A 301 -12.99 13.86 5.93
C ALA A 301 -13.30 15.28 5.40
N GLN A 302 -12.26 16.08 5.15
CA GLN A 302 -12.39 17.42 4.59
C GLN A 302 -13.09 17.42 3.24
N MET A 303 -12.67 16.53 2.32
CA MET A 303 -13.27 16.44 0.99
C MET A 303 -14.71 15.96 1.04
N LEU A 304 -15.05 15.00 1.88
CA LEU A 304 -16.43 14.54 2.06
C LEU A 304 -17.31 15.68 2.62
N ASN A 305 -16.84 16.43 3.59
CA ASN A 305 -17.55 17.60 4.15
C ASN A 305 -17.75 18.72 3.09
N ILE A 306 -16.72 18.99 2.25
CA ILE A 306 -16.87 19.96 1.15
C ILE A 306 -17.92 19.47 0.14
N LEU A 307 -17.90 18.19 -0.22
CA LEU A 307 -18.88 17.62 -1.15
C LEU A 307 -20.30 17.66 -0.58
N GLU A 308 -20.49 17.48 0.74
CA GLU A 308 -21.79 17.62 1.40
C GLU A 308 -22.27 19.09 1.44
N ALA A 309 -21.36 20.04 1.55
CA ALA A 309 -21.68 21.47 1.56
C ALA A 309 -22.02 22.02 0.17
N LEU A 310 -21.65 21.32 -0.92
CA LEU A 310 -22.03 21.71 -2.28
C LEU A 310 -23.53 21.47 -2.53
N PRO A 311 -24.16 22.26 -3.42
CA PRO A 311 -25.57 22.04 -3.80
C PRO A 311 -25.82 20.60 -4.23
N ALA A 312 -26.93 20.01 -3.75
CA ALA A 312 -27.32 18.66 -4.11
C ALA A 312 -27.48 18.52 -5.64
N ALA A 313 -27.00 17.41 -6.18
CA ALA A 313 -27.12 17.09 -7.60
C ALA A 313 -27.14 15.57 -7.79
N ASP A 314 -27.83 15.12 -8.83
CA ASP A 314 -27.76 13.72 -9.28
C ASP A 314 -26.46 13.52 -10.07
N LEU A 315 -25.43 13.06 -9.37
CA LEU A 315 -24.09 12.93 -9.89
C LEU A 315 -23.79 11.46 -10.22
N ARG A 316 -24.04 11.05 -11.45
CA ARG A 316 -23.73 9.68 -11.91
C ARG A 316 -22.21 9.47 -12.02
N PRO A 317 -21.71 8.24 -11.69
CA PRO A 317 -20.31 7.88 -11.91
C PRO A 317 -19.87 8.19 -13.35
N GLY A 318 -18.69 8.78 -13.52
CA GLY A 318 -18.13 9.12 -14.82
C GLY A 318 -18.74 10.37 -15.49
N SER A 319 -19.75 11.04 -14.89
CA SER A 319 -20.25 12.31 -15.42
C SER A 319 -19.22 13.43 -15.23
N ALA A 320 -19.23 14.41 -16.14
CA ALA A 320 -18.35 15.58 -16.06
C ALA A 320 -18.64 16.44 -14.81
N ASP A 321 -19.90 16.50 -14.37
CA ASP A 321 -20.29 17.25 -13.17
C ASP A 321 -19.74 16.59 -11.89
N PHE A 322 -19.86 15.26 -11.80
CA PHE A 322 -19.26 14.50 -10.71
C PHE A 322 -17.74 14.71 -10.66
N ALA A 323 -17.05 14.47 -11.78
CA ALA A 323 -15.61 14.58 -11.84
C ALA A 323 -15.13 16.00 -11.52
N HIS A 324 -15.78 17.03 -12.07
CA HIS A 324 -15.42 18.43 -11.82
C HIS A 324 -15.55 18.80 -10.34
N ARG A 325 -16.66 18.48 -9.68
CA ARG A 325 -16.86 18.77 -8.24
C ARG A 325 -15.82 18.09 -7.37
N VAL A 326 -15.55 16.82 -7.62
CA VAL A 326 -14.55 16.06 -6.87
C VAL A 326 -13.13 16.61 -7.12
N ILE A 327 -12.79 16.98 -8.37
CA ILE A 327 -11.50 17.59 -8.72
C ILE A 327 -11.30 18.93 -8.01
N GLU A 328 -12.30 19.83 -8.04
CA GLU A 328 -12.22 21.12 -7.36
C GLU A 328 -12.05 20.94 -5.84
N THR A 329 -12.75 19.98 -5.25
CA THR A 329 -12.59 19.61 -3.84
C THR A 329 -11.18 19.11 -3.53
N MET A 330 -10.61 18.25 -4.39
CA MET A 330 -9.23 17.77 -4.27
C MET A 330 -8.23 18.93 -4.28
N LYS A 331 -8.38 19.92 -5.15
CA LYS A 331 -7.49 21.09 -5.25
C LYS A 331 -7.39 21.83 -3.92
N LEU A 332 -8.53 22.08 -3.30
CA LEU A 332 -8.60 22.81 -2.02
C LEU A 332 -7.95 22.02 -0.88
N ALA A 333 -8.31 20.72 -0.76
CA ALA A 333 -7.77 19.87 0.27
C ALA A 333 -6.24 19.68 0.16
N PHE A 334 -5.72 19.49 -1.05
CA PHE A 334 -4.27 19.34 -1.24
C PHE A 334 -3.48 20.65 -1.08
N ALA A 335 -4.12 21.82 -1.26
CA ALA A 335 -3.51 23.10 -0.90
C ALA A 335 -3.33 23.23 0.62
N ASP A 336 -4.34 22.83 1.38
CA ASP A 336 -4.27 22.80 2.84
C ASP A 336 -3.25 21.78 3.34
N ARG A 337 -3.20 20.59 2.70
CA ARG A 337 -2.20 19.55 2.98
C ARG A 337 -0.78 20.09 2.94
N ALA A 338 -0.48 20.82 1.88
CA ALA A 338 0.87 21.32 1.62
C ALA A 338 1.36 22.28 2.70
N HIS A 339 0.46 23.00 3.35
CA HIS A 339 0.80 24.05 4.31
C HIS A 339 0.69 23.59 5.77
N TRP A 340 -0.43 22.93 6.11
CA TRP A 340 -0.80 22.70 7.51
C TRP A 340 -0.28 21.38 8.09
N LEU A 341 -0.03 20.37 7.25
CA LEU A 341 0.23 19.03 7.77
C LEU A 341 1.71 18.70 7.97
N GLY A 342 1.97 18.03 9.08
CA GLY A 342 3.26 17.51 9.50
C GLY A 342 3.09 16.53 10.65
N ASP A 343 4.18 16.15 11.33
CA ASP A 343 4.15 15.35 12.54
C ASP A 343 3.66 16.18 13.72
N PRO A 344 2.51 15.88 14.35
CA PRO A 344 1.94 16.70 15.42
C PRO A 344 2.75 16.66 16.73
N ALA A 345 3.74 15.75 16.85
CA ALA A 345 4.72 15.84 17.93
C ALA A 345 5.69 17.03 17.72
N PHE A 346 5.70 17.65 16.54
CA PHE A 346 6.62 18.71 16.15
C PHE A 346 5.93 19.98 15.66
N VAL A 347 4.67 19.90 15.21
CA VAL A 347 3.91 21.03 14.66
C VAL A 347 2.44 20.95 15.06
N ASP A 348 1.83 22.10 15.26
CA ASP A 348 0.40 22.19 15.48
C ASP A 348 -0.35 21.97 14.15
N VAL A 349 -1.18 20.94 14.11
CA VAL A 349 -2.04 20.64 12.96
C VAL A 349 -3.46 21.09 13.29
N PRO A 350 -4.03 22.07 12.54
CA PRO A 350 -5.35 22.60 12.86
C PRO A 350 -6.44 21.53 12.71
N THR A 351 -7.16 21.21 13.77
CA THR A 351 -8.31 20.29 13.69
C THR A 351 -9.51 20.94 13.00
N GLY A 352 -9.50 22.25 12.85
CA GLY A 352 -10.44 23.00 12.03
C GLY A 352 -10.52 22.56 10.57
N LEU A 353 -9.50 21.87 10.06
CA LEU A 353 -9.49 21.31 8.71
C LEU A 353 -10.68 20.37 8.41
N VAL A 354 -11.22 19.70 9.42
CA VAL A 354 -12.34 18.74 9.26
C VAL A 354 -13.68 19.27 9.76
N LEU A 355 -13.78 20.55 10.11
CA LEU A 355 -15.04 21.17 10.54
C LEU A 355 -15.97 21.44 9.34
N ALA A 356 -17.28 21.24 9.55
CA ALA A 356 -18.30 21.48 8.52
C ALA A 356 -18.37 22.95 8.10
N ASP A 357 -18.20 23.90 9.04
CA ASP A 357 -18.23 25.32 8.73
C ASP A 357 -17.08 25.71 7.80
N TYR A 358 -15.86 25.23 8.08
CA TYR A 358 -14.71 25.44 7.21
C TYR A 358 -14.90 24.80 5.83
N ALA A 359 -15.48 23.60 5.79
CA ALA A 359 -15.83 22.96 4.53
C ALA A 359 -16.85 23.77 3.72
N GLY A 360 -17.82 24.42 4.39
CA GLY A 360 -18.75 25.37 3.77
C GLY A 360 -18.06 26.58 3.14
N GLU A 361 -17.07 27.16 3.84
CA GLU A 361 -16.25 28.25 3.30
C GLU A 361 -15.45 27.81 2.06
N LEU A 362 -14.88 26.61 2.09
CA LEU A 362 -14.15 26.06 0.94
C LEU A 362 -15.09 25.74 -0.22
N ALA A 363 -16.26 25.15 0.04
CA ALA A 363 -17.27 24.85 -0.95
C ALA A 363 -17.76 26.11 -1.69
N ALA A 364 -17.93 27.22 -0.98
CA ALA A 364 -18.31 28.51 -1.55
C ALA A 364 -17.27 29.07 -2.57
N ARG A 365 -16.04 28.57 -2.55
CA ARG A 365 -14.98 28.99 -3.50
C ARG A 365 -15.04 28.20 -4.81
N ILE A 366 -15.80 27.12 -4.88
CA ILE A 366 -15.91 26.24 -6.07
C ILE A 366 -16.90 26.83 -7.07
N ASP A 367 -16.44 27.12 -8.29
CA ASP A 367 -17.32 27.41 -9.43
C ASP A 367 -17.73 26.07 -10.08
N LEU A 368 -19.02 25.76 -10.08
CA LEU A 368 -19.54 24.47 -10.58
C LEU A 368 -19.48 24.32 -12.11
N THR A 369 -19.11 25.39 -12.82
CA THR A 369 -19.11 25.41 -14.31
C THR A 369 -17.71 25.46 -14.91
N LYS A 370 -16.73 25.92 -14.17
CA LYS A 370 -15.33 26.10 -14.64
C LYS A 370 -14.32 25.85 -13.54
N ALA A 371 -13.11 25.44 -13.94
CA ALA A 371 -11.99 25.26 -13.04
C ALA A 371 -11.64 26.55 -12.29
N THR A 372 -11.53 26.45 -10.97
CA THR A 372 -11.22 27.57 -10.08
C THR A 372 -9.72 27.58 -9.74
N PRO A 373 -8.99 28.67 -9.94
CA PRO A 373 -7.61 28.78 -9.47
C PRO A 373 -7.53 28.68 -7.94
N VAL A 374 -6.60 27.89 -7.42
CA VAL A 374 -6.31 27.77 -5.99
C VAL A 374 -4.89 28.26 -5.74
N PRO A 375 -4.67 29.58 -5.55
CA PRO A 375 -3.33 30.15 -5.43
C PRO A 375 -2.61 29.74 -4.14
N GLN A 376 -3.35 29.51 -3.06
CA GLN A 376 -2.84 29.17 -1.74
C GLN A 376 -3.86 28.35 -0.94
N HIS A 377 -3.40 27.82 0.20
CA HIS A 377 -4.22 27.11 1.19
C HIS A 377 -5.35 27.98 1.78
N GLY A 378 -6.28 27.37 2.47
CA GLY A 378 -7.29 28.04 3.27
C GLY A 378 -6.77 28.46 4.65
N GLN A 379 -7.68 28.94 5.48
CA GLN A 379 -7.41 29.38 6.86
C GLN A 379 -8.36 28.60 7.80
N PRO A 380 -8.03 27.35 8.15
CA PRO A 380 -8.87 26.59 9.08
C PRO A 380 -8.86 27.24 10.45
N PRO A 381 -9.99 27.23 11.19
CA PRO A 381 -10.00 27.70 12.57
C PRO A 381 -9.09 26.83 13.44
N ASP A 382 -8.40 27.47 14.39
CA ASP A 382 -7.62 26.76 15.39
C ASP A 382 -8.55 26.03 16.36
N TRP A 383 -8.35 24.73 16.48
CA TRP A 383 -9.00 23.91 17.49
C TRP A 383 -7.96 22.97 18.10
N GLN A 384 -7.86 22.92 19.42
CA GLN A 384 -6.91 22.07 20.13
C GLN A 384 -7.57 20.77 20.52
N THR A 385 -7.36 19.70 19.75
CA THR A 385 -7.47 18.31 20.18
C THR A 385 -6.46 17.47 19.43
N ASP A 386 -5.85 16.54 20.15
CA ASP A 386 -4.69 15.74 19.74
C ASP A 386 -5.14 14.49 18.96
N HIS A 387 -5.54 14.63 17.67
CA HIS A 387 -6.22 13.55 16.94
C HIS A 387 -5.61 13.12 15.61
N PHE A 388 -4.32 13.28 15.38
CA PHE A 388 -3.78 13.06 14.04
C PHE A 388 -2.56 12.15 13.95
N HIS A 389 -2.56 11.11 12.98
CA HIS A 389 -1.37 10.36 12.50
C HIS A 389 -1.64 9.27 11.41
N LYS A 390 -0.78 8.74 10.63
CA LYS A 390 -0.36 8.42 9.23
C LYS A 390 -0.47 6.95 8.74
N HIS A 391 -0.11 6.37 7.58
CA HIS A 391 0.25 6.12 6.16
C HIS A 391 0.37 4.59 5.74
N THR A 392 0.72 4.05 4.56
CA THR A 392 0.52 3.67 3.19
C THR A 392 0.93 2.26 2.69
N THR A 393 0.42 1.21 2.43
CA THR A 393 0.12 0.05 1.58
C THR A 393 -1.06 -0.64 2.15
N HIS A 394 -2.05 -0.97 1.31
CA HIS A 394 -3.30 -1.40 1.91
C HIS A 394 -3.54 -2.89 1.74
N PHE A 395 -3.88 -3.54 2.83
CA PHE A 395 -4.49 -4.86 2.91
C PHE A 395 -5.42 -4.89 4.11
N ALA A 396 -6.48 -5.68 4.00
CA ALA A 396 -7.51 -5.73 5.02
C ALA A 396 -7.91 -7.17 5.33
N ALA A 397 -8.32 -7.38 6.58
CA ALA A 397 -9.01 -8.58 7.02
C ALA A 397 -10.19 -8.21 7.91
N ALA A 398 -11.23 -9.03 7.88
CA ALA A 398 -12.39 -8.93 8.74
C ALA A 398 -12.81 -10.34 9.18
N ASP A 399 -13.34 -10.50 10.39
CA ASP A 399 -13.87 -11.76 10.87
C ASP A 399 -15.34 -11.66 11.27
N ALA A 400 -15.98 -12.81 11.43
CA ALA A 400 -17.39 -12.90 11.80
C ALA A 400 -17.67 -12.46 13.25
N GLU A 401 -16.64 -12.30 14.06
CA GLU A 401 -16.77 -11.83 15.45
C GLU A 401 -16.83 -10.30 15.56
N GLY A 402 -16.58 -9.59 14.44
CA GLY A 402 -16.63 -8.12 14.38
C GLY A 402 -15.26 -7.44 14.48
N ASN A 403 -14.15 -8.20 14.46
CA ASN A 403 -12.83 -7.56 14.32
C ASN A 403 -12.55 -7.23 12.86
N TRP A 404 -12.05 -6.02 12.64
CA TRP A 404 -11.61 -5.54 11.34
C TRP A 404 -10.21 -4.93 11.46
N ALA A 405 -9.35 -5.26 10.51
CA ALA A 405 -8.02 -4.67 10.41
C ALA A 405 -7.84 -4.08 9.01
N SER A 406 -7.56 -2.79 8.97
CA SER A 406 -7.27 -2.00 7.79
C SER A 406 -5.82 -1.54 7.91
N ILE A 407 -4.92 -2.12 7.13
CA ILE A 407 -3.49 -1.86 7.28
C ILE A 407 -2.93 -1.31 5.99
N THR A 408 -2.09 -0.32 6.14
CA THR A 408 -1.32 0.20 5.02
C THR A 408 0.17 0.21 5.38
N ALA A 409 1.04 -0.46 4.59
CA ALA A 409 2.48 -0.58 4.84
C ALA A 409 3.30 -0.11 3.63
N THR A 410 4.55 0.31 3.79
CA THR A 410 5.36 0.93 2.75
C THR A 410 6.86 0.80 2.98
N ILE A 411 7.63 0.96 1.91
CA ILE A 411 9.04 1.37 1.89
C ILE A 411 9.21 2.65 1.07
N ASN A 412 8.12 3.41 0.83
CA ASN A 412 7.92 4.63 0.04
C ASN A 412 7.93 4.38 -1.47
N THR A 413 9.05 4.42 -2.18
CA THR A 413 9.09 4.20 -3.64
C THR A 413 9.39 2.74 -3.99
N ALA A 414 9.27 2.37 -5.26
CA ALA A 414 9.61 1.03 -5.71
C ALA A 414 11.04 0.65 -5.30
N PHE A 415 11.19 -0.45 -4.55
CA PHE A 415 12.43 -0.90 -3.91
C PHE A 415 13.06 0.12 -2.93
N GLY A 416 12.26 0.97 -2.30
CA GLY A 416 12.69 1.90 -1.26
C GLY A 416 13.95 2.69 -1.63
N SER A 417 14.96 2.69 -0.74
CA SER A 417 16.28 3.29 -0.96
C SER A 417 17.17 2.54 -1.95
N LYS A 418 16.73 1.41 -2.49
CA LYS A 418 17.48 0.45 -3.31
C LYS A 418 18.57 -0.30 -2.55
N VAL A 419 18.66 -0.13 -1.26
CA VAL A 419 19.68 -0.71 -0.38
C VAL A 419 19.14 -1.95 0.32
N VAL A 420 19.66 -3.12 -0.01
CA VAL A 420 19.58 -4.31 0.83
C VAL A 420 20.76 -4.30 1.80
N VAL A 421 20.49 -4.41 3.10
CA VAL A 421 21.55 -4.51 4.12
C VAL A 421 22.25 -5.86 3.99
N PRO A 422 23.57 -5.88 3.73
CA PRO A 422 24.30 -7.12 3.50
C PRO A 422 24.14 -8.13 4.65
N GLY A 423 23.93 -9.40 4.31
CA GLY A 423 23.78 -10.49 5.28
C GLY A 423 22.42 -10.58 5.97
N THR A 424 21.56 -9.57 5.85
CA THR A 424 20.22 -9.55 6.46
C THR A 424 19.10 -9.78 5.46
N GLY A 425 19.33 -9.49 4.19
CA GLY A 425 18.32 -9.53 3.12
C GLY A 425 17.24 -8.45 3.24
N VAL A 426 17.30 -7.56 4.21
CA VAL A 426 16.28 -6.52 4.43
C VAL A 426 16.52 -5.35 3.48
N LEU A 427 15.54 -5.06 2.65
CA LEU A 427 15.47 -3.89 1.79
C LEU A 427 14.98 -2.69 2.60
N LEU A 428 15.77 -1.61 2.65
CA LEU A 428 15.46 -0.41 3.41
C LEU A 428 14.53 0.53 2.64
N ASN A 429 13.69 1.23 3.39
CA ASN A 429 12.84 2.30 2.92
C ASN A 429 13.64 3.51 2.42
N ASN A 430 12.99 4.38 1.65
CA ASN A 430 13.45 5.74 1.36
C ASN A 430 12.43 6.78 1.84
N GLU A 431 11.95 6.58 3.03
CA GLU A 431 10.85 7.35 3.60
C GLU A 431 11.25 8.79 3.96
N MET A 432 12.55 9.08 4.03
CA MET A 432 13.05 10.44 4.21
C MET A 432 12.67 11.38 3.06
N ASP A 433 12.31 10.84 1.87
CA ASP A 433 11.82 11.61 0.72
C ASP A 433 10.41 12.18 0.93
N ASP A 434 9.65 11.65 1.88
CA ASP A 434 8.33 12.18 2.24
C ASP A 434 8.41 13.47 3.08
N PHE A 435 9.58 13.82 3.62
CA PHE A 435 9.81 15.16 4.14
C PHE A 435 9.90 16.20 3.00
N ALA A 436 9.59 17.44 3.32
CA ALA A 436 9.94 18.57 2.47
C ALA A 436 11.46 18.83 2.58
N CYS A 437 12.22 18.57 1.53
CA CYS A 437 13.66 18.90 1.47
C CYS A 437 13.89 20.40 1.66
N ALA A 438 12.98 21.21 1.10
CA ALA A 438 12.84 22.64 1.34
C ALA A 438 11.37 23.05 1.09
N PRO A 439 10.83 24.06 1.77
CA PRO A 439 9.48 24.56 1.52
C PRO A 439 9.26 24.90 0.05
N GLY A 440 8.17 24.41 -0.52
CA GLY A 440 7.81 24.67 -1.91
C GLY A 440 8.53 23.78 -2.95
N VAL A 441 9.49 22.95 -2.56
CA VAL A 441 10.15 21.96 -3.43
C VAL A 441 9.33 20.67 -3.44
N PRO A 442 8.95 20.14 -4.62
CA PRO A 442 8.22 18.89 -4.70
C PRO A 442 9.11 17.68 -4.38
N ASN A 443 8.55 16.65 -3.72
CA ASN A 443 9.20 15.36 -3.49
C ASN A 443 9.07 14.43 -4.73
N HIS A 444 9.47 13.16 -4.62
CA HIS A 444 9.36 12.16 -5.70
C HIS A 444 7.95 12.09 -6.32
N PHE A 445 6.91 12.25 -5.53
CA PHE A 445 5.52 12.20 -6.00
C PHE A 445 4.99 13.54 -6.55
N GLY A 446 5.84 14.56 -6.62
CA GLY A 446 5.43 15.90 -7.01
C GLY A 446 4.64 16.65 -5.93
N LEU A 447 4.57 16.11 -4.71
CA LEU A 447 3.93 16.78 -3.58
C LEU A 447 4.79 17.92 -3.06
N VAL A 448 4.20 19.10 -3.01
CA VAL A 448 4.81 20.27 -2.37
C VAL A 448 4.51 20.23 -0.88
N GLY A 449 5.52 20.47 -0.06
CA GLY A 449 5.42 20.58 1.40
C GLY A 449 5.85 21.94 1.91
N GLY A 450 5.30 22.32 3.07
CA GLY A 450 5.69 23.53 3.82
C GLY A 450 6.71 23.21 4.92
N GLU A 451 7.01 24.23 5.75
CA GLU A 451 7.91 24.13 6.90
C GLU A 451 7.45 23.06 7.91
N ALA A 452 6.14 22.89 8.06
CA ALA A 452 5.52 21.90 8.93
C ALA A 452 6.04 20.47 8.68
N ASN A 453 6.44 20.14 7.44
CA ASN A 453 6.94 18.82 7.08
C ASN A 453 8.46 18.78 6.77
N CYS A 454 9.25 19.74 7.24
CA CYS A 454 10.70 19.67 7.09
C CYS A 454 11.35 18.67 8.06
N VAL A 455 12.55 18.17 7.68
CA VAL A 455 13.29 17.17 8.47
C VAL A 455 13.65 17.70 9.86
N ALA A 456 13.46 16.86 10.88
CA ALA A 456 14.01 17.04 12.22
C ALA A 456 14.34 15.67 12.84
N PRO A 457 15.31 15.56 13.75
CA PRO A 457 15.67 14.32 14.44
C PRO A 457 14.44 13.69 15.13
N GLY A 458 14.22 12.41 14.95
CA GLY A 458 13.10 11.67 15.55
C GLY A 458 11.72 11.97 14.98
N LYS A 459 11.60 12.95 14.09
CA LYS A 459 10.33 13.33 13.43
C LYS A 459 9.91 12.28 12.42
N ARG A 460 8.60 12.10 12.28
CA ARG A 460 7.98 11.25 11.28
C ARG A 460 7.63 12.08 10.04
N PRO A 461 7.98 11.61 8.83
CA PRO A 461 7.63 12.33 7.59
C PRO A 461 6.13 12.31 7.30
N LEU A 462 5.56 13.34 6.72
CA LEU A 462 4.14 13.42 6.29
C LEU A 462 3.85 12.47 5.14
N SER A 463 2.67 11.87 5.06
CA SER A 463 2.34 10.93 4.01
C SER A 463 0.84 10.94 3.62
N SER A 464 0.48 10.10 2.64
CA SER A 464 -0.86 10.03 2.04
C SER A 464 -1.59 8.71 2.29
N MET A 465 -1.15 7.87 3.21
CA MET A 465 -1.73 6.56 3.56
C MET A 465 -3.07 6.72 4.26
N SER A 466 -4.07 5.98 3.80
CA SER A 466 -5.47 6.21 4.18
C SER A 466 -6.17 4.88 4.49
N PRO A 467 -5.68 4.07 5.47
CA PRO A 467 -6.50 2.97 5.94
C PRO A 467 -7.79 3.53 6.54
N THR A 468 -8.92 3.02 6.07
CA THR A 468 -10.23 3.57 6.40
C THR A 468 -11.19 2.43 6.73
N ILE A 469 -11.98 2.60 7.80
CA ILE A 469 -13.12 1.75 8.16
C ILE A 469 -14.37 2.62 8.14
N VAL A 470 -15.48 2.08 7.64
CA VAL A 470 -16.79 2.75 7.64
C VAL A 470 -17.70 2.01 8.59
N LEU A 471 -18.35 2.76 9.47
CA LEU A 471 -19.36 2.25 10.39
C LEU A 471 -20.76 2.72 9.96
N ASP A 472 -21.75 1.90 10.22
CA ASP A 472 -23.17 2.26 10.04
C ASP A 472 -23.70 3.15 11.19
N ALA A 473 -25.02 3.33 11.23
CA ALA A 473 -25.68 4.16 12.25
C ALA A 473 -25.63 3.54 13.65
N ASP A 474 -25.48 2.24 13.74
CA ASP A 474 -25.41 1.48 14.99
C ASP A 474 -23.97 1.37 15.51
N GLY A 475 -22.99 1.86 14.73
CA GLY A 475 -21.58 1.81 15.06
C GLY A 475 -20.87 0.52 14.61
N GLU A 476 -21.56 -0.33 13.83
CA GLU A 476 -21.02 -1.58 13.33
C GLU A 476 -20.18 -1.38 12.06
N PRO A 477 -19.05 -2.08 11.92
CA PRO A 477 -18.20 -1.94 10.74
C PRO A 477 -18.84 -2.62 9.52
N VAL A 478 -18.97 -1.85 8.44
CA VAL A 478 -19.58 -2.29 7.19
C VAL A 478 -18.62 -2.27 6.01
N MET A 479 -17.49 -1.57 6.12
CA MET A 479 -16.51 -1.49 5.04
C MET A 479 -15.11 -1.22 5.58
N SER A 480 -14.10 -1.85 4.97
CA SER A 480 -12.69 -1.45 5.03
C SER A 480 -12.20 -1.14 3.63
N ILE A 481 -11.50 -0.03 3.47
CA ILE A 481 -10.93 0.41 2.19
C ILE A 481 -9.61 1.12 2.41
N GLY A 482 -8.69 0.93 1.47
CA GLY A 482 -7.46 1.70 1.37
C GLY A 482 -6.70 1.37 0.10
N ALA A 483 -5.63 2.09 -0.17
CA ALA A 483 -4.96 2.04 -1.46
C ALA A 483 -3.44 2.20 -1.37
N ALA A 484 -2.76 1.88 -2.47
CA ALA A 484 -1.36 2.17 -2.75
C ALA A 484 -1.23 3.17 -3.91
N GLY A 485 -0.18 4.02 -3.93
CA GLY A 485 0.07 4.92 -5.06
C GLY A 485 0.46 6.35 -4.70
N GLY A 486 1.16 6.57 -3.57
CA GLY A 486 1.57 7.91 -3.11
C GLY A 486 0.35 8.83 -2.91
N PRO A 487 0.35 10.08 -3.39
CA PRO A 487 -0.77 11.02 -3.17
C PRO A 487 -2.10 10.54 -3.74
N THR A 488 -2.08 9.68 -4.76
CA THR A 488 -3.31 9.14 -5.34
C THR A 488 -4.09 8.21 -4.39
N ILE A 489 -3.48 7.77 -3.30
CA ILE A 489 -4.13 6.94 -2.28
C ILE A 489 -5.36 7.64 -1.72
N ILE A 490 -5.21 8.91 -1.30
CA ILE A 490 -6.29 9.71 -0.72
C ILE A 490 -7.48 9.77 -1.69
N THR A 491 -7.19 10.04 -2.95
CA THR A 491 -8.23 10.19 -3.98
C THR A 491 -8.83 8.86 -4.43
N GLN A 492 -8.06 7.78 -4.40
CA GLN A 492 -8.57 6.42 -4.65
C GLN A 492 -9.55 5.99 -3.55
N VAL A 493 -9.20 6.21 -2.29
CA VAL A 493 -10.09 5.92 -1.16
C VAL A 493 -11.34 6.78 -1.23
N LEU A 494 -11.22 8.08 -1.48
CA LEU A 494 -12.35 8.98 -1.67
C LEU A 494 -13.29 8.47 -2.78
N LEU A 495 -12.76 8.17 -3.98
CA LEU A 495 -13.56 7.66 -5.09
C LEU A 495 -14.21 6.32 -4.77
N GLY A 496 -13.49 5.40 -4.09
CA GLY A 496 -14.04 4.13 -3.65
C GLY A 496 -15.20 4.29 -2.65
N LEU A 497 -15.09 5.23 -1.71
CA LEU A 497 -16.16 5.59 -0.78
C LEU A 497 -17.37 6.15 -1.53
N LEU A 498 -17.20 7.14 -2.41
CA LEU A 498 -18.28 7.75 -3.20
C LEU A 498 -18.97 6.70 -4.08
N HIS A 499 -18.21 5.86 -4.77
CA HIS A 499 -18.78 4.81 -5.61
C HIS A 499 -19.55 3.76 -4.81
N SER A 500 -19.10 3.41 -3.62
CA SER A 500 -19.76 2.41 -2.79
C SER A 500 -20.92 2.99 -1.96
N LEU A 501 -20.75 4.17 -1.36
CA LEU A 501 -21.73 4.76 -0.42
C LEU A 501 -22.81 5.58 -1.14
N ASP A 502 -22.43 6.44 -2.10
CA ASP A 502 -23.39 7.29 -2.82
C ASP A 502 -24.02 6.57 -4.02
N HIS A 503 -23.22 5.78 -4.76
CA HIS A 503 -23.70 5.10 -5.96
C HIS A 503 -24.10 3.63 -5.72
N GLY A 504 -23.93 3.11 -4.51
CA GLY A 504 -24.33 1.76 -4.13
C GLY A 504 -23.60 0.63 -4.86
N LEU A 505 -22.44 0.91 -5.49
CA LEU A 505 -21.72 -0.11 -6.24
C LEU A 505 -21.09 -1.16 -5.31
N PRO A 506 -21.17 -2.46 -5.68
CA PRO A 506 -20.45 -3.49 -4.95
C PRO A 506 -18.93 -3.35 -5.11
N PRO A 507 -18.10 -3.92 -4.21
CA PRO A 507 -16.65 -3.70 -4.18
C PRO A 507 -15.95 -3.82 -5.54
N ALA A 508 -16.17 -4.90 -6.27
CA ALA A 508 -15.53 -5.11 -7.57
C ALA A 508 -15.90 -4.03 -8.60
N ALA A 509 -17.16 -3.61 -8.65
CA ALA A 509 -17.63 -2.56 -9.56
C ALA A 509 -17.13 -1.18 -9.14
N ALA A 510 -17.08 -0.89 -7.83
CA ALA A 510 -16.56 0.37 -7.29
C ALA A 510 -15.06 0.53 -7.62
N LEU A 511 -14.25 -0.52 -7.41
CA LEU A 511 -12.82 -0.48 -7.69
C LEU A 511 -12.48 -0.50 -9.18
N ALA A 512 -13.35 -1.05 -10.02
CA ALA A 512 -13.17 -1.06 -11.48
C ALA A 512 -13.46 0.30 -12.14
N GLN A 513 -14.12 1.24 -11.43
CA GLN A 513 -14.39 2.57 -12.00
C GLN A 513 -13.08 3.26 -12.42
N PRO A 514 -13.07 3.92 -13.58
CA PRO A 514 -11.94 4.72 -14.02
C PRO A 514 -11.67 5.88 -13.05
N ARG A 515 -10.40 6.20 -12.86
CA ARG A 515 -9.94 7.14 -11.85
C ARG A 515 -9.52 8.48 -12.43
N PHE A 516 -9.62 9.50 -11.58
CA PHE A 516 -8.99 10.81 -11.78
C PHE A 516 -8.39 11.28 -10.46
N HIS A 517 -7.39 12.16 -10.57
CA HIS A 517 -6.63 12.67 -9.44
C HIS A 517 -6.18 14.10 -9.67
N HIS A 518 -6.20 14.91 -8.63
CA HIS A 518 -5.61 16.24 -8.57
C HIS A 518 -4.93 16.43 -7.21
N GLN A 519 -3.74 17.02 -7.20
CA GLN A 519 -2.96 17.22 -5.96
C GLN A 519 -2.52 18.68 -5.76
N TRP A 520 -3.33 19.64 -6.23
CA TRP A 520 -3.08 21.08 -6.22
C TRP A 520 -1.93 21.52 -7.12
N LYS A 521 -0.73 21.05 -6.90
CA LYS A 521 0.45 21.32 -7.75
C LYS A 521 1.09 19.98 -8.17
N PRO A 522 1.42 19.85 -9.48
CA PRO A 522 1.04 20.76 -10.56
C PRO A 522 -0.49 20.92 -10.68
N ASP A 523 -0.97 22.10 -11.12
CA ASP A 523 -2.40 22.37 -11.32
C ASP A 523 -2.91 21.64 -12.58
N SER A 524 -3.03 20.32 -12.46
CA SER A 524 -3.45 19.45 -13.54
C SER A 524 -4.14 18.19 -13.03
N VAL A 525 -5.11 17.72 -13.80
CA VAL A 525 -5.84 16.47 -13.56
C VAL A 525 -5.08 15.32 -14.21
N ARG A 526 -4.77 14.27 -13.43
CA ARG A 526 -4.39 12.96 -13.95
C ARG A 526 -5.68 12.16 -14.17
N LEU A 527 -5.90 11.66 -15.37
CA LEU A 527 -7.12 11.01 -15.79
C LEU A 527 -6.80 9.65 -16.42
N GLU A 528 -7.42 8.57 -15.94
CA GLU A 528 -7.28 7.27 -16.62
C GLU A 528 -7.95 7.30 -17.99
N THR A 529 -7.26 6.78 -19.02
CA THR A 529 -7.79 6.73 -20.40
C THR A 529 -9.11 5.96 -20.50
N ALA A 530 -9.37 5.04 -19.56
CA ALA A 530 -10.63 4.29 -19.49
C ALA A 530 -11.86 5.17 -19.17
N THR A 531 -11.69 6.42 -18.72
CA THR A 531 -12.80 7.38 -18.56
C THR A 531 -13.45 7.80 -19.89
N GLY A 532 -12.74 7.61 -20.98
CA GLY A 532 -13.16 8.00 -22.33
C GLY A 532 -12.83 9.44 -22.69
N ILE A 533 -12.79 9.70 -24.00
CA ILE A 533 -12.40 11.02 -24.54
C ILE A 533 -13.43 12.12 -24.19
N ASP A 534 -14.71 11.77 -24.07
CA ASP A 534 -15.77 12.75 -23.80
C ASP A 534 -15.59 13.42 -22.43
N LEU A 535 -15.22 12.65 -21.40
CA LEU A 535 -14.93 13.22 -20.07
C LEU A 535 -13.69 14.12 -20.13
N ALA A 536 -12.63 13.71 -20.83
CA ALA A 536 -11.41 14.52 -20.97
C ALA A 536 -11.71 15.85 -21.66
N LEU A 537 -12.51 15.84 -22.75
CA LEU A 537 -12.92 17.06 -23.47
C LEU A 537 -13.82 17.94 -22.60
N ALA A 538 -14.77 17.35 -21.87
CA ALA A 538 -15.66 18.10 -20.97
C ALA A 538 -14.89 18.78 -19.83
N LEU A 539 -13.89 18.13 -19.26
CA LEU A 539 -13.02 18.74 -18.24
C LEU A 539 -12.15 19.86 -18.82
N ARG A 540 -11.57 19.65 -20.00
CA ARG A 540 -10.82 20.70 -20.71
C ARG A 540 -11.68 21.91 -21.07
N SER A 541 -12.92 21.70 -21.50
CA SER A 541 -13.87 22.80 -21.78
C SER A 541 -14.23 23.63 -20.56
N ARG A 542 -14.11 23.05 -19.36
CA ARG A 542 -14.25 23.76 -18.07
C ARG A 542 -12.94 24.42 -17.60
N GLY A 543 -11.86 24.31 -18.38
CA GLY A 543 -10.58 24.95 -18.07
C GLY A 543 -9.60 24.09 -17.29
N HIS A 544 -9.88 22.81 -17.04
CA HIS A 544 -8.91 21.92 -16.44
C HIS A 544 -7.78 21.54 -17.42
N VAL A 545 -6.55 21.54 -16.96
CA VAL A 545 -5.42 20.90 -17.65
C VAL A 545 -5.48 19.40 -17.38
N VAL A 546 -5.64 18.59 -18.43
CA VAL A 546 -5.86 17.13 -18.28
C VAL A 546 -4.69 16.37 -18.91
N HIS A 547 -4.02 15.53 -18.10
CA HIS A 547 -3.04 14.54 -18.49
C HIS A 547 -3.65 13.15 -18.42
N GLU A 548 -3.68 12.43 -19.53
CA GLU A 548 -4.23 11.10 -19.62
C GLU A 548 -3.15 10.05 -19.35
N GLU A 549 -3.48 9.06 -18.51
CA GLU A 549 -2.60 7.95 -18.15
C GLU A 549 -3.34 6.63 -18.35
N LYS A 550 -2.60 5.53 -18.57
CA LYS A 550 -3.24 4.23 -18.75
C LYS A 550 -3.95 3.77 -17.48
N THR A 551 -3.27 3.78 -16.35
CA THR A 551 -3.79 3.42 -15.02
C THR A 551 -2.87 3.94 -13.93
N PHE A 552 -3.40 4.10 -12.70
CA PHE A 552 -2.58 4.38 -11.52
C PHE A 552 -3.22 3.82 -10.24
N GLY A 553 -2.36 3.51 -9.28
CA GLY A 553 -2.74 3.06 -7.94
C GLY A 553 -3.24 1.60 -7.88
N ALA A 554 -3.59 1.19 -6.68
CA ALA A 554 -4.18 -0.11 -6.36
C ALA A 554 -4.97 -0.02 -5.07
N THR A 555 -6.24 -0.40 -5.09
CA THR A 555 -7.17 -0.29 -3.96
C THR A 555 -7.68 -1.67 -3.54
N GLN A 556 -7.82 -1.93 -2.25
CA GLN A 556 -8.49 -3.10 -1.72
C GLN A 556 -9.70 -2.68 -0.90
N MET A 557 -10.78 -3.46 -0.99
CA MET A 557 -12.02 -3.20 -0.27
C MET A 557 -12.62 -4.50 0.24
N ILE A 558 -13.08 -4.48 1.49
CA ILE A 558 -13.98 -5.49 2.08
C ILE A 558 -15.26 -4.78 2.46
N ARG A 559 -16.41 -5.40 2.24
CA ARG A 559 -17.73 -4.91 2.64
C ARG A 559 -18.53 -6.03 3.30
N ARG A 560 -19.27 -5.70 4.36
CA ARG A 560 -20.26 -6.56 5.01
C ARG A 560 -21.65 -6.07 4.68
N SER A 561 -22.49 -6.94 4.19
CA SER A 561 -23.90 -6.67 3.94
C SER A 561 -24.72 -6.76 5.22
N ALA A 562 -25.96 -6.24 5.22
CA ALA A 562 -26.85 -6.27 6.38
C ALA A 562 -27.20 -7.70 6.88
N ASP A 563 -27.11 -8.70 6.01
CA ASP A 563 -27.26 -10.12 6.37
C ASP A 563 -26.01 -10.76 6.95
N GLY A 564 -24.93 -9.96 7.16
CA GLY A 564 -23.66 -10.42 7.69
C GLY A 564 -22.69 -10.98 6.65
N THR A 565 -23.10 -11.09 5.38
CA THR A 565 -22.26 -11.67 4.30
C THR A 565 -21.12 -10.72 3.92
N PHE A 566 -19.90 -11.27 3.88
CA PHE A 566 -18.73 -10.54 3.39
C PHE A 566 -18.64 -10.61 1.87
N SER A 567 -18.26 -9.49 1.29
CA SER A 567 -17.83 -9.36 -0.10
C SER A 567 -16.59 -8.48 -0.16
N GLY A 568 -15.74 -8.65 -1.15
CA GLY A 568 -14.54 -7.81 -1.28
C GLY A 568 -13.94 -7.89 -2.66
N ALA A 569 -13.03 -6.98 -2.92
CA ALA A 569 -12.28 -6.96 -4.17
C ALA A 569 -10.86 -6.45 -3.93
N SER A 570 -9.92 -7.04 -4.65
CA SER A 570 -8.65 -6.43 -4.97
C SER A 570 -8.78 -5.68 -6.28
N ASP A 571 -8.03 -4.61 -6.42
CA ASP A 571 -8.00 -3.77 -7.61
C ASP A 571 -7.72 -4.58 -8.88
N PRO A 572 -8.50 -4.44 -9.95
CA PRO A 572 -8.26 -5.16 -11.20
C PRO A 572 -6.96 -4.73 -11.93
N ARG A 573 -6.29 -3.68 -11.45
CA ARG A 573 -5.03 -3.16 -12.01
C ARG A 573 -3.78 -3.88 -11.50
N VAL A 574 -3.95 -4.72 -10.47
CA VAL A 574 -2.88 -5.52 -9.84
C VAL A 574 -3.30 -6.97 -9.70
N PRO A 575 -2.36 -7.94 -9.61
CA PRO A 575 -2.67 -9.37 -9.50
C PRO A 575 -3.10 -9.78 -8.07
N GLY A 576 -3.83 -8.94 -7.37
CA GLY A 576 -4.31 -9.19 -6.02
C GLY A 576 -5.47 -10.18 -5.93
N LEU A 577 -5.80 -10.59 -4.71
CA LEU A 577 -6.91 -11.48 -4.41
C LEU A 577 -7.71 -10.98 -3.21
N ALA A 578 -9.03 -11.14 -3.28
CA ALA A 578 -9.94 -11.00 -2.14
C ALA A 578 -10.72 -12.31 -2.00
N SER A 579 -10.73 -12.91 -0.80
CA SER A 579 -11.32 -14.22 -0.56
C SER A 579 -11.74 -14.43 0.89
N THR A 580 -12.52 -15.48 1.12
CA THR A 580 -13.07 -15.90 2.43
C THR A 580 -12.55 -17.28 2.81
N THR A 581 -12.57 -17.59 4.11
CA THR A 581 -12.27 -18.93 4.67
C THR A 581 -13.30 -19.98 4.28
N SER A 582 -14.58 -19.57 4.18
CA SER A 582 -15.66 -20.46 3.76
C SER A 582 -15.93 -20.29 2.26
N PRO A 583 -16.07 -21.39 1.47
CA PRO A 583 -16.50 -21.28 0.10
C PRO A 583 -17.92 -20.69 0.06
N SER A 584 -18.06 -19.50 -0.52
CA SER A 584 -19.37 -18.89 -0.74
C SER A 584 -20.25 -19.83 -1.57
N PRO A 585 -21.54 -20.06 -1.21
CA PRO A 585 -22.44 -20.88 -2.01
C PRO A 585 -22.68 -20.33 -3.42
N GLN A 586 -22.30 -19.09 -3.70
CA GLN A 586 -22.39 -18.45 -5.01
C GLN A 586 -21.19 -17.54 -5.27
N GLY A 587 -20.21 -18.04 -6.01
CA GLY A 587 -19.11 -17.23 -6.53
C GLY A 587 -17.84 -18.01 -6.71
N GLY A 588 -17.70 -18.66 -7.86
CA GLY A 588 -16.41 -19.21 -8.29
C GLY A 588 -15.35 -18.09 -8.39
N PRO A 589 -14.05 -18.42 -8.35
CA PRO A 589 -12.98 -17.44 -8.38
C PRO A 589 -13.09 -16.60 -9.65
N VAL A 590 -13.31 -15.30 -9.49
CA VAL A 590 -13.24 -14.33 -10.60
C VAL A 590 -11.75 -14.06 -10.88
N GLY A 591 -11.06 -15.10 -11.30
CA GLY A 591 -9.76 -15.05 -11.92
C GLY A 591 -9.93 -14.93 -13.42
N ARG A 592 -10.19 -13.73 -13.96
CA ARG A 592 -10.07 -13.53 -15.40
C ARG A 592 -8.60 -13.51 -15.79
N ARG A 593 -8.18 -14.55 -16.52
CA ARG A 593 -6.96 -14.46 -17.35
C ARG A 593 -7.12 -13.27 -18.28
N LEU A 594 -6.15 -12.37 -18.23
CA LEU A 594 -6.03 -11.32 -19.25
C LEU A 594 -5.86 -12.01 -20.62
N PRO A 595 -6.56 -11.57 -21.68
CA PRO A 595 -6.34 -12.11 -23.01
C PRO A 595 -4.92 -11.74 -23.46
N THR A 596 -4.13 -12.74 -23.80
CA THR A 596 -2.89 -12.57 -24.54
C THR A 596 -3.25 -12.09 -25.94
N GLY A 597 -3.25 -10.77 -26.14
CA GLY A 597 -3.33 -10.18 -27.47
C GLY A 597 -2.03 -10.40 -28.23
N LYS A 598 -2.16 -10.99 -29.41
CA LYS A 598 -1.13 -11.03 -30.43
C LYS A 598 -0.82 -9.64 -30.94
#